data_f7f22d42b97c706784d66554c6e17840
#
_entry.id   f7f22d42b97c706784d66554c6e17840
#
_cell.length_a   1.000
_cell.length_b   1.000
_cell.length_c   1.000
_cell.angle_alpha   90.00
_cell.angle_beta   90.00
_cell.angle_gamma   90.00
#
_symmetry.space_group_name_H-M   'P 1'
#
loop_
_entity.id
_entity.type
_entity.pdbx_description
1 polymer ?
#
loop_
_entity_poly.entity_id
_entity_poly.type
_entity_poly.pdbx_seq_one_letter_code
_entity_poly.pdbx_strand_id
1 'polypeptide(L)' 'MDELKSIMQKFVASGWDLIAVPAQQWLDGKFDKDTLVSAIKHADKECGSCGCELDPLYKRALELL' A
#
# COMPACT_ATOMS: atom_id res chain seq x y z
N MET A 1 11.28 4.70 -14.07
CA MET A 1 10.14 5.18 -13.29
C MET A 1 9.52 4.01 -12.58
N ASP A 2 9.19 4.22 -11.34
CA ASP A 2 8.74 3.14 -10.49
C ASP A 2 7.27 3.34 -10.13
N GLU A 3 6.41 2.60 -10.78
CA GLU A 3 4.97 2.67 -10.55
C GLU A 3 4.64 2.27 -9.11
N LEU A 4 5.31 1.25 -8.60
CA LEU A 4 5.08 0.79 -7.24
C LEU A 4 5.43 1.89 -6.23
N LYS A 5 6.53 2.58 -6.45
CA LYS A 5 6.93 3.68 -5.59
C LYS A 5 5.87 4.80 -5.60
N SER A 6 5.35 5.12 -6.78
CA SER A 6 4.28 6.12 -6.90
C SER A 6 3.04 5.70 -6.13
N ILE A 7 2.67 4.42 -6.19
CA ILE A 7 1.53 3.90 -5.46
C ILE A 7 1.77 4.01 -3.95
N MET A 8 2.97 3.65 -3.51
CA MET A 8 3.32 3.75 -2.09
C MET A 8 3.24 5.20 -1.61
N GLN A 9 3.68 6.15 -2.43
CA GLN A 9 3.57 7.56 -2.08
C GLN A 9 2.12 8.01 -1.93
N LYS A 10 1.23 7.49 -2.74
CA LYS A 10 -0.20 7.78 -2.63
C LYS A 10 -0.79 7.20 -1.33
N PHE A 11 -0.34 6.02 -0.95
CA PHE A 11 -0.76 5.43 0.32
C PHE A 11 -0.32 6.30 1.50
N VAL A 12 0.92 6.78 1.48
CA VAL A 12 1.42 7.68 2.53
C VAL A 12 0.59 8.97 2.56
N ALA A 13 0.30 9.51 1.39
CA ALA A 13 -0.46 10.75 1.29
C ALA A 13 -1.91 10.60 1.76
N SER A 14 -2.44 9.38 1.77
CA SER A 14 -3.81 9.14 2.22
C SER A 14 -4.01 9.45 3.70
N GLY A 15 -2.93 9.38 4.48
CA GLY A 15 -2.99 9.63 5.91
C GLY A 15 -3.61 8.52 6.74
N TRP A 16 -3.97 7.42 6.12
CA TRP A 16 -4.53 6.26 6.84
C TRP A 16 -3.38 5.38 7.33
N ASP A 17 -3.13 5.42 8.62
CA ASP A 17 -1.95 4.78 9.21
C ASP A 17 -1.83 3.29 8.89
N LEU A 18 -2.94 2.59 8.76
CA LEU A 18 -2.93 1.16 8.48
C LEU A 18 -2.14 0.82 7.21
N ILE A 19 -2.16 1.71 6.23
CA ILE A 19 -1.41 1.53 4.98
C ILE A 19 -0.30 2.55 4.82
N ALA A 20 -0.47 3.76 5.37
CA ALA A 20 0.53 4.82 5.22
C ALA A 20 1.84 4.46 5.91
N VAL A 21 1.76 3.90 7.12
CA VAL A 21 2.97 3.51 7.86
C VAL A 21 3.73 2.40 7.14
N PRO A 22 3.09 1.28 6.75
CA PRO A 22 3.80 0.24 5.99
C PRO A 22 4.38 0.75 4.68
N ALA A 23 3.65 1.60 3.96
CA ALA A 23 4.13 2.15 2.69
C ALA A 23 5.36 3.01 2.91
N GLN A 24 5.36 3.85 3.94
CA GLN A 24 6.51 4.69 4.26
C GLN A 24 7.71 3.83 4.65
N GLN A 25 7.49 2.79 5.45
CA GLN A 25 8.56 1.87 5.84
C GLN A 25 9.18 1.19 4.63
N TRP A 26 8.36 0.80 3.68
CA TRP A 26 8.85 0.19 2.45
C TRP A 26 9.67 1.19 1.62
N LEU A 27 9.20 2.44 1.52
CA LEU A 27 9.93 3.48 0.79
C LEU A 27 11.27 3.79 1.45
N ASP A 28 11.33 3.66 2.77
CA ASP A 28 12.59 3.85 3.52
C ASP A 28 13.52 2.64 3.45
N GLY A 29 13.06 1.55 2.85
CA GLY A 29 13.85 0.34 2.74
C GLY A 29 13.85 -0.53 3.99
N LYS A 30 12.92 -0.30 4.90
CA LYS A 30 12.83 -1.03 6.18
C LYS A 30 11.97 -2.27 6.12
N PHE A 31 11.02 -2.32 5.18
CA PHE A 31 10.15 -3.47 5.01
C PHE A 31 10.59 -4.26 3.79
N ASP A 32 10.48 -5.57 3.88
CA ASP A 32 10.68 -6.43 2.72
C ASP A 32 9.35 -6.56 1.96
N LYS A 33 9.44 -7.21 0.80
CA LYS A 33 8.30 -7.42 -0.08
C LYS A 33 7.17 -8.17 0.62
N ASP A 34 7.51 -9.25 1.32
CA ASP A 34 6.49 -10.10 1.96
C ASP A 34 5.74 -9.34 3.06
N THR A 35 6.45 -8.56 3.84
CA THR A 35 5.84 -7.74 4.89
C THR A 35 4.90 -6.72 4.28
N LEU A 36 5.32 -6.09 3.19
CA LEU A 36 4.48 -5.10 2.51
C LEU A 36 3.23 -5.76 1.93
N VAL A 37 3.37 -6.92 1.31
CA VAL A 37 2.23 -7.65 0.75
C VAL A 37 1.19 -7.93 1.85
N SER A 38 1.65 -8.41 2.99
CA SER A 38 0.75 -8.69 4.11
C SER A 38 0.02 -7.42 4.58
N ALA A 39 0.75 -6.30 4.66
CA ALA A 39 0.17 -5.04 5.08
C ALA A 39 -0.88 -4.54 4.08
N ILE A 40 -0.60 -4.66 2.79
CA ILE A 40 -1.53 -4.25 1.75
C ILE A 40 -2.79 -5.10 1.79
N LYS A 41 -2.64 -6.41 1.92
CA LYS A 41 -3.79 -7.32 2.01
C LYS A 41 -4.65 -7.00 3.23
N HIS A 42 -4.01 -6.71 4.34
CA HIS A 42 -4.73 -6.35 5.57
C HIS A 42 -5.52 -5.04 5.37
N ALA A 43 -4.90 -4.04 4.79
CA ALA A 43 -5.55 -2.77 4.52
C ALA A 43 -6.71 -2.93 3.54
N ASP A 44 -6.53 -3.74 2.51
CA ASP A 44 -7.58 -4.02 1.53
C ASP A 44 -8.77 -4.69 2.20
N LYS A 45 -8.52 -5.62 3.10
CA LYS A 45 -9.57 -6.30 3.85
C LYS A 45 -10.36 -5.33 4.72
N GLU A 46 -9.68 -4.42 5.40
CA GLU A 46 -10.33 -3.46 6.29
C GLU A 46 -11.13 -2.42 5.54
N CYS A 47 -10.67 -2.03 4.35
CA CYS A 47 -11.30 -0.99 3.54
C CYS A 47 -12.00 -1.52 2.30
N GLY A 48 -12.03 -2.82 2.11
CA GLY A 48 -12.43 -3.43 0.84
C GLY A 48 -13.85 -3.19 0.40
N SER A 49 -14.72 -2.76 1.30
CA SER A 49 -16.13 -2.53 0.99
C SER A 49 -16.50 -1.05 0.89
N CYS A 50 -15.59 -0.16 1.12
CA CYS A 50 -15.90 1.26 1.14
C CYS A 50 -15.75 1.97 -0.21
N GLY A 51 -15.24 1.26 -1.23
CA GLY A 51 -15.07 1.83 -2.56
C GLY A 51 -14.14 3.02 -2.60
N CYS A 52 -13.17 3.07 -1.70
CA CYS A 52 -12.27 4.21 -1.63
C CYS A 52 -11.30 4.23 -2.80
N GLU A 53 -10.66 5.39 -3.01
CA GLU A 53 -9.73 5.60 -4.12
C GLU A 53 -8.53 4.66 -4.07
N LEU A 54 -8.23 4.10 -2.92
CA LEU A 54 -7.08 3.23 -2.74
C LEU A 54 -7.32 1.80 -3.21
N ASP A 55 -8.58 1.40 -3.35
CA ASP A 55 -8.90 0.02 -3.71
C ASP A 55 -8.20 -0.45 -4.99
N PRO A 56 -8.27 0.27 -6.12
CA PRO A 56 -7.51 -0.14 -7.31
C PRO A 56 -6.00 -0.13 -7.08
N LEU A 57 -5.52 0.74 -6.22
CA LEU A 57 -4.08 0.83 -5.93
C LEU A 57 -3.60 -0.39 -5.17
N TYR A 58 -4.41 -0.94 -4.26
CA TYR A 58 -4.05 -2.17 -3.55
C TYR A 58 -3.84 -3.32 -4.53
N LYS A 59 -4.77 -3.48 -5.45
CA LYS A 59 -4.70 -4.54 -6.45
C LYS A 59 -3.48 -4.38 -7.34
N ARG A 60 -3.24 -3.16 -7.80
CA ARG A 60 -2.10 -2.89 -8.68
C ARG A 60 -0.78 -3.11 -7.97
N ALA A 61 -0.69 -2.68 -6.71
CA ALA A 61 0.52 -2.88 -5.93
C ALA A 61 0.82 -4.36 -5.75
N LEU A 62 -0.20 -5.17 -5.48
CA LEU A 62 -0.02 -6.62 -5.33
C LEU A 62 0.46 -7.26 -6.63
N GLU A 63 0.00 -6.77 -7.78
CA GLU A 63 0.48 -7.26 -9.06
C GLU A 63 1.96 -6.93 -9.30
N LEU A 64 2.39 -5.77 -8.84
CA LEU A 64 3.77 -5.31 -9.02
C LEU A 64 4.73 -5.97 -8.03
N LEU A 65 4.23 -6.46 -6.93
CA LEU A 65 5.03 -7.17 -5.95
C LEU A 65 5.12 -8.66 -6.29
#